data_07aaafa30d374c42b7cf4dbf3f091f05
#
_entry.id   07aaafa30d374c42b7cf4dbf3f091f05
#
_cell.length_a   1.000
_cell.length_b   1.000
_cell.length_c   1.000
_cell.angle_alpha   90.00
_cell.angle_beta   90.00
_cell.angle_gamma   90.00
#
_symmetry.space_group_name_H-M   'P 1'
#
loop_
_entity.id
_entity.type
_entity.pdbx_description
1 polymer ?
#
loop_
_entity_poly.entity_id
_entity_poly.type
_entity_poly.pdbx_seq_one_letter_code
_entity_poly.pdbx_strand_id
1 'polypeptide(L)'
;MFEPCIMLLARADGSRVDTSFKQQPLNAADPFTTGRQVAWSGADGVSAGLVEAGETLDIEDFPHTEVIVVHAGHVTLKTREQTLELAVGASAVIGRGTALRIEAQTGTRWAFCAMVSKGATPGLTSLDPLAHLSPSAAPEQQILIGPTPQCRSRNAFEDATTDLRVGVWDSTPYERHGRPHKLNELMYLIEGSVTLQTPEGSSVTVNTGDSVFVARGAQCAWRSTRYVRKVYAVK
;
A
#
# COMPACT_ATOMS: atom_id res chain seq x y z
N MET A 1 -4.38 10.34 -18.89
CA MET A 1 -3.59 9.18 -18.38
C MET A 1 -2.57 9.79 -17.45
N PHE A 2 -2.47 9.33 -16.21
CA PHE A 2 -1.44 9.83 -15.29
C PHE A 2 -0.07 9.33 -15.76
N GLU A 3 0.94 10.20 -15.73
CA GLU A 3 2.32 9.76 -15.95
C GLU A 3 2.79 8.92 -14.74
N PRO A 4 3.49 7.79 -14.96
CA PRO A 4 4.01 6.97 -13.88
C PRO A 4 4.93 7.78 -12.97
N CYS A 5 4.63 7.84 -11.67
CA CYS A 5 5.37 8.65 -10.72
C CYS A 5 5.45 8.00 -9.33
N ILE A 6 6.23 8.61 -8.45
CA ILE A 6 6.36 8.27 -7.03
C ILE A 6 5.48 9.23 -6.25
N MET A 7 4.57 8.73 -5.45
CA MET A 7 3.60 9.53 -4.69
C MET A 7 3.68 9.19 -3.22
N LEU A 8 4.12 10.11 -2.39
CA LEU A 8 4.02 9.98 -0.95
C LEU A 8 2.56 10.21 -0.56
N LEU A 9 1.90 9.19 -0.01
CA LEU A 9 0.48 9.25 0.32
C LEU A 9 0.23 9.84 1.70
N ALA A 10 1.02 9.43 2.69
CA ALA A 10 0.86 9.90 4.07
C ALA A 10 2.19 9.89 4.82
N ARG A 11 2.33 10.83 5.74
CA ARG A 11 3.43 10.91 6.72
C ARG A 11 2.97 10.36 8.06
N ALA A 12 3.88 9.73 8.79
CA ALA A 12 3.65 9.23 10.15
C ALA A 12 3.20 10.31 11.13
N ASP A 13 3.74 11.52 10.99
CA ASP A 13 3.45 12.67 11.84
C ASP A 13 2.22 13.47 11.39
N GLY A 14 1.51 13.01 10.34
CA GLY A 14 0.34 13.68 9.78
C GLY A 14 0.65 14.94 8.98
N SER A 15 1.92 15.28 8.76
CA SER A 15 2.31 16.44 7.97
C SER A 15 1.84 16.33 6.51
N ARG A 16 1.68 17.49 5.88
CA ARG A 16 1.21 17.59 4.49
C ARG A 16 2.21 16.95 3.52
N VAL A 17 1.67 16.29 2.50
CA VAL A 17 2.41 15.74 1.37
C VAL A 17 2.15 16.56 0.10
N ASP A 18 3.10 16.57 -0.85
CA ASP A 18 2.97 17.29 -2.12
C ASP A 18 2.14 16.51 -3.16
N THR A 19 1.70 15.31 -2.83
CA THR A 19 0.84 14.50 -3.70
C THR A 19 -0.51 15.16 -3.91
N SER A 20 -0.91 15.28 -5.18
CA SER A 20 -2.24 15.76 -5.54
C SER A 20 -3.26 14.63 -5.43
N PHE A 21 -4.36 14.90 -4.74
CA PHE A 21 -5.47 13.97 -4.59
C PHE A 21 -6.71 14.50 -5.28
N LYS A 22 -7.47 13.58 -5.89
CA LYS A 22 -8.77 13.87 -6.47
C LYS A 22 -9.85 13.14 -5.70
N GLN A 23 -10.83 13.86 -5.18
CA GLN A 23 -11.99 13.24 -4.55
C GLN A 23 -12.87 12.59 -5.62
N GLN A 24 -12.90 11.27 -5.63
CA GLN A 24 -13.73 10.49 -6.56
C GLN A 24 -13.88 9.05 -6.07
N PRO A 25 -15.04 8.41 -6.29
CA PRO A 25 -15.21 6.97 -6.05
C PRO A 25 -14.41 6.15 -7.07
N LEU A 26 -14.04 4.91 -6.70
CA LEU A 26 -13.40 3.96 -7.61
C LEU A 26 -14.40 3.36 -8.61
N ASN A 27 -15.65 3.20 -8.19
CA ASN A 27 -16.79 2.76 -8.99
C ASN A 27 -18.09 3.21 -8.33
N ALA A 28 -19.23 2.91 -8.97
CA ALA A 28 -20.55 3.33 -8.46
C ALA A 28 -20.95 2.69 -7.11
N ALA A 29 -20.34 1.57 -6.75
CA ALA A 29 -20.60 0.85 -5.49
C ALA A 29 -19.54 1.13 -4.41
N ASP A 30 -18.60 2.07 -4.63
CA ASP A 30 -17.56 2.41 -3.66
C ASP A 30 -18.20 2.94 -2.36
N PRO A 31 -17.98 2.28 -1.21
CA PRO A 31 -18.59 2.70 0.04
C PRO A 31 -18.03 4.02 0.60
N PHE A 32 -16.86 4.46 0.13
CA PHE A 32 -16.17 5.65 0.66
C PHE A 32 -16.28 6.88 -0.24
N THR A 33 -17.39 7.06 -0.93
CA THR A 33 -17.58 8.08 -1.98
C THR A 33 -17.20 9.50 -1.55
N THR A 34 -17.51 9.89 -0.31
CA THR A 34 -17.25 11.24 0.22
C THR A 34 -15.85 11.42 0.79
N GLY A 35 -15.23 10.33 1.27
CA GLY A 35 -13.91 10.34 1.92
C GLY A 35 -12.77 9.81 1.05
N ARG A 36 -13.07 9.28 -0.14
CA ARG A 36 -12.06 8.71 -1.03
C ARG A 36 -11.29 9.80 -1.78
N GLN A 37 -9.99 9.80 -1.62
CA GLN A 37 -9.05 10.73 -2.25
C GLN A 37 -8.05 9.92 -3.06
N VAL A 38 -8.20 9.92 -4.38
CA VAL A 38 -7.39 9.13 -5.31
C VAL A 38 -6.17 9.93 -5.76
N ALA A 39 -4.97 9.39 -5.53
CA ALA A 39 -3.71 9.92 -6.03
C ALA A 39 -3.33 9.28 -7.38
N TRP A 40 -3.65 8.00 -7.55
CA TRP A 40 -3.35 7.22 -8.76
C TRP A 40 -4.52 6.36 -9.17
N SER A 41 -4.73 6.26 -10.50
CA SER A 41 -5.63 5.27 -11.10
C SER A 41 -5.06 4.82 -12.45
N GLY A 42 -4.70 3.55 -12.55
CA GLY A 42 -4.12 2.92 -13.74
C GLY A 42 -5.16 2.22 -14.60
N ALA A 43 -4.85 2.04 -15.89
CA ALA A 43 -5.69 1.31 -16.85
C ALA A 43 -5.79 -0.20 -16.51
N ASP A 44 -4.90 -0.70 -15.67
CA ASP A 44 -4.86 -2.08 -15.19
C ASP A 44 -5.77 -2.33 -13.96
N GLY A 45 -6.58 -1.33 -13.58
CA GLY A 45 -7.55 -1.40 -12.50
C GLY A 45 -6.97 -1.14 -11.10
N VAL A 46 -5.67 -0.80 -11.00
CA VAL A 46 -5.07 -0.39 -9.73
C VAL A 46 -5.39 1.07 -9.43
N SER A 47 -5.80 1.34 -8.20
CA SER A 47 -5.95 2.70 -7.68
C SER A 47 -5.30 2.80 -6.31
N ALA A 48 -4.74 3.97 -6.00
CA ALA A 48 -4.11 4.25 -4.71
C ALA A 48 -4.40 5.67 -4.23
N GLY A 49 -4.39 5.86 -2.92
CA GLY A 49 -4.67 7.16 -2.33
C GLY A 49 -4.96 7.07 -0.84
N LEU A 50 -5.86 7.92 -0.38
CA LEU A 50 -6.31 8.01 1.01
C LEU A 50 -7.83 7.83 1.10
N VAL A 51 -8.27 7.31 2.23
CA VAL A 51 -9.67 7.38 2.67
C VAL A 51 -9.70 8.11 4.00
N GLU A 52 -10.64 9.03 4.13
CA GLU A 52 -11.02 9.65 5.39
C GLU A 52 -12.45 9.22 5.73
N ALA A 53 -12.64 8.64 6.90
CA ALA A 53 -13.92 8.09 7.34
C ALA A 53 -14.20 8.48 8.80
N GLY A 54 -15.47 8.43 9.16
CA GLY A 54 -15.94 8.80 10.50
C GLY A 54 -17.33 8.25 10.79
N GLU A 55 -17.70 7.17 10.13
CA GLU A 55 -19.04 6.59 10.18
C GLU A 55 -19.01 5.06 10.27
N THR A 56 -20.15 4.49 10.49
CA THR A 56 -20.37 3.05 10.43
C THR A 56 -21.05 2.70 9.11
N LEU A 57 -20.49 1.72 8.39
CA LEU A 57 -20.98 1.24 7.11
C LEU A 57 -21.27 -0.26 7.20
N ASP A 58 -22.47 -0.67 6.79
CA ASP A 58 -22.83 -2.07 6.57
C ASP A 58 -22.78 -2.35 5.06
N ILE A 59 -21.91 -3.28 4.64
CA ILE A 59 -21.62 -3.58 3.24
C ILE A 59 -21.89 -5.06 3.01
N GLU A 60 -22.83 -5.37 2.10
CA GLU A 60 -23.19 -6.75 1.76
C GLU A 60 -22.19 -7.39 0.77
N ASP A 61 -21.58 -6.59 -0.12
CA ASP A 61 -20.65 -7.04 -1.16
C ASP A 61 -19.60 -5.95 -1.40
N PHE A 62 -18.42 -6.08 -0.78
CA PHE A 62 -17.33 -5.12 -0.95
C PHE A 62 -16.85 -5.11 -2.40
N PRO A 63 -16.88 -3.96 -3.12
CA PRO A 63 -16.89 -3.94 -4.59
C PRO A 63 -15.53 -4.16 -5.25
N HIS A 64 -14.43 -4.20 -4.50
CA HIS A 64 -13.06 -4.38 -5.00
C HIS A 64 -12.17 -5.01 -3.92
N THR A 65 -10.99 -5.49 -4.27
CA THR A 65 -9.99 -5.86 -3.26
C THR A 65 -9.23 -4.62 -2.85
N GLU A 66 -9.15 -4.34 -1.55
CA GLU A 66 -8.48 -3.15 -1.02
C GLU A 66 -7.52 -3.51 0.11
N VAL A 67 -6.28 -3.02 -0.01
CA VAL A 67 -5.29 -3.03 1.05
C VAL A 67 -5.38 -1.69 1.77
N ILE A 68 -5.50 -1.71 3.09
CA ILE A 68 -5.56 -0.52 3.93
C ILE A 68 -4.40 -0.48 4.92
N VAL A 69 -3.89 0.72 5.20
CA VAL A 69 -2.89 1.00 6.22
C VAL A 69 -3.35 2.22 7.01
N VAL A 70 -3.64 2.07 8.28
CA VAL A 70 -4.20 3.14 9.12
C VAL A 70 -3.12 4.17 9.49
N HIS A 71 -3.40 5.46 9.24
CA HIS A 71 -2.51 6.59 9.55
C HIS A 71 -3.04 7.50 10.67
N ALA A 72 -4.34 7.50 10.90
CA ALA A 72 -4.95 8.25 11.99
C ALA A 72 -6.22 7.55 12.48
N GLY A 73 -6.53 7.70 13.77
CA GLY A 73 -7.73 7.14 14.37
C GLY A 73 -7.68 5.63 14.52
N HIS A 74 -8.84 5.01 14.38
CA HIS A 74 -9.05 3.58 14.57
C HIS A 74 -10.21 3.10 13.69
N VAL A 75 -10.09 1.93 13.09
CA VAL A 75 -11.15 1.29 12.31
C VAL A 75 -11.32 -0.17 12.72
N THR A 76 -12.56 -0.58 12.94
CA THR A 76 -12.94 -1.98 13.15
C THR A 76 -13.54 -2.53 11.87
N LEU A 77 -13.01 -3.64 11.38
CA LEU A 77 -13.55 -4.43 10.28
C LEU A 77 -14.17 -5.71 10.83
N LYS A 78 -15.46 -5.93 10.60
CA LYS A 78 -16.21 -7.03 11.20
C LYS A 78 -16.98 -7.82 10.16
N THR A 79 -16.68 -9.09 10.04
CA THR A 79 -17.47 -10.08 9.29
C THR A 79 -18.23 -10.98 10.27
N ARG A 80 -18.96 -11.97 9.77
CA ARG A 80 -19.59 -13.00 10.62
C ARG A 80 -18.57 -13.88 11.33
N GLU A 81 -17.37 -14.02 10.76
CA GLU A 81 -16.35 -14.99 11.20
C GLU A 81 -15.20 -14.32 11.95
N GLN A 82 -14.95 -13.03 11.69
CA GLN A 82 -13.74 -12.36 12.14
C GLN A 82 -14.00 -10.89 12.46
N THR A 83 -13.30 -10.38 13.47
CA THR A 83 -13.20 -8.95 13.77
C THR A 83 -11.72 -8.56 13.78
N LEU A 84 -11.38 -7.50 13.06
CA LEU A 84 -10.06 -6.88 13.06
C LEU A 84 -10.15 -5.47 13.62
N GLU A 85 -9.38 -5.22 14.67
CA GLU A 85 -9.20 -3.90 15.28
C GLU A 85 -7.91 -3.28 14.74
N LEU A 86 -8.03 -2.22 13.97
CA LEU A 86 -6.89 -1.60 13.28
C LEU A 86 -6.61 -0.22 13.84
N ALA A 87 -5.56 -0.12 14.64
CA ALA A 87 -4.99 1.13 15.12
C ALA A 87 -3.98 1.70 14.10
N VAL A 88 -3.43 2.87 14.38
CA VAL A 88 -2.37 3.50 13.55
C VAL A 88 -1.21 2.53 13.34
N GLY A 89 -0.79 2.34 12.09
CA GLY A 89 0.23 1.42 11.64
C GLY A 89 -0.27 0.00 11.34
N ALA A 90 -1.49 -0.36 11.75
CA ALA A 90 -2.08 -1.64 11.39
C ALA A 90 -2.52 -1.64 9.92
N SER A 91 -2.45 -2.81 9.31
CA SER A 91 -2.82 -3.01 7.90
C SER A 91 -3.60 -4.31 7.71
N ALA A 92 -4.51 -4.28 6.73
CA ALA A 92 -5.33 -5.41 6.37
C ALA A 92 -5.70 -5.40 4.88
N VAL A 93 -6.14 -6.55 4.38
CA VAL A 93 -6.77 -6.70 3.07
C VAL A 93 -8.25 -6.98 3.27
N ILE A 94 -9.09 -6.23 2.58
CA ILE A 94 -10.51 -6.52 2.41
C ILE A 94 -10.67 -7.11 1.01
N GLY A 95 -11.01 -8.38 0.93
CA GLY A 95 -11.22 -9.05 -0.34
C GLY A 95 -12.54 -8.63 -0.99
N ARG A 96 -12.57 -8.52 -2.31
CA ARG A 96 -13.82 -8.28 -3.04
C ARG A 96 -14.84 -9.36 -2.75
N GLY A 97 -16.12 -8.99 -2.62
CA GLY A 97 -17.21 -9.90 -2.29
C GLY A 97 -17.42 -10.10 -0.79
N THR A 98 -16.64 -9.41 0.06
CA THR A 98 -16.75 -9.54 1.50
C THR A 98 -17.99 -8.80 2.01
N ALA A 99 -18.86 -9.51 2.73
CA ALA A 99 -19.89 -8.89 3.54
C ALA A 99 -19.29 -8.48 4.88
N LEU A 100 -19.27 -7.18 5.19
CA LEU A 100 -18.66 -6.68 6.41
C LEU A 100 -19.30 -5.40 6.92
N ARG A 101 -19.12 -5.16 8.21
CA ARG A 101 -19.36 -3.87 8.86
C ARG A 101 -18.02 -3.18 9.09
N ILE A 102 -17.94 -1.91 8.72
CA ILE A 102 -16.81 -1.03 8.97
C ILE A 102 -17.25 0.01 10.00
N GLU A 103 -16.52 0.11 11.10
CA GLU A 103 -16.76 1.11 12.14
C GLU A 103 -15.52 2.00 12.24
N ALA A 104 -15.62 3.24 11.78
CA ALA A 104 -14.54 4.22 11.82
C ALA A 104 -14.92 5.40 12.73
N GLN A 105 -14.02 5.79 13.61
CA GLN A 105 -14.17 7.00 14.40
C GLN A 105 -13.95 8.24 13.53
N THR A 106 -14.59 9.35 13.87
CA THR A 106 -14.38 10.64 13.18
C THR A 106 -12.90 11.00 13.12
N GLY A 107 -12.39 11.33 11.93
CA GLY A 107 -10.98 11.64 11.71
C GLY A 107 -10.09 10.41 11.47
N THR A 108 -10.67 9.21 11.38
CA THR A 108 -9.93 8.03 10.94
C THR A 108 -9.50 8.19 9.49
N ARG A 109 -8.23 7.89 9.22
CA ARG A 109 -7.64 7.99 7.87
C ARG A 109 -6.71 6.82 7.62
N TRP A 110 -6.80 6.27 6.41
CA TRP A 110 -5.88 5.22 5.95
C TRP A 110 -5.41 5.44 4.52
N ALA A 111 -4.19 4.99 4.22
CA ALA A 111 -3.73 4.84 2.85
C ALA A 111 -4.30 3.55 2.27
N PHE A 112 -4.66 3.57 0.99
CA PHE A 112 -5.18 2.39 0.30
C PHE A 112 -4.46 2.09 -1.01
N CYS A 113 -4.45 0.80 -1.37
CA CYS A 113 -4.23 0.30 -2.72
C CYS A 113 -5.37 -0.64 -3.05
N ALA A 114 -6.16 -0.31 -4.06
CA ALA A 114 -7.34 -1.06 -4.46
C ALA A 114 -7.16 -1.67 -5.85
N MET A 115 -7.72 -2.87 -6.02
CA MET A 115 -7.78 -3.58 -7.29
C MET A 115 -9.23 -3.74 -7.72
N VAL A 116 -9.62 -2.96 -8.73
CA VAL A 116 -10.96 -3.05 -9.33
C VAL A 116 -10.93 -4.16 -10.38
N SER A 117 -11.39 -5.35 -10.01
CA SER A 117 -11.40 -6.54 -10.86
C SER A 117 -12.75 -7.24 -10.85
N LYS A 118 -12.95 -8.23 -11.73
CA LYS A 118 -14.14 -9.07 -11.76
C LYS A 118 -14.04 -10.31 -10.84
N GLY A 119 -12.83 -10.71 -10.46
CA GLY A 119 -12.60 -11.82 -9.53
C GLY A 119 -13.03 -11.47 -8.13
N ALA A 120 -13.49 -12.44 -7.34
CA ALA A 120 -13.82 -12.29 -5.93
C ALA A 120 -12.97 -13.24 -5.10
N THR A 121 -12.34 -12.70 -4.07
CA THR A 121 -11.63 -13.47 -3.03
C THR A 121 -12.09 -12.92 -1.68
N PRO A 122 -13.33 -13.26 -1.24
CA PRO A 122 -13.91 -12.69 -0.03
C PRO A 122 -13.11 -13.02 1.22
N GLY A 123 -13.20 -12.13 2.21
CA GLY A 123 -12.60 -12.31 3.52
C GLY A 123 -11.73 -11.13 3.94
N LEU A 124 -11.30 -11.17 5.20
CA LEU A 124 -10.36 -10.22 5.77
C LEU A 124 -9.03 -10.92 6.01
N THR A 125 -7.93 -10.26 5.68
CA THR A 125 -6.58 -10.74 5.99
C THR A 125 -5.83 -9.65 6.73
N SER A 126 -5.48 -9.87 8.00
CA SER A 126 -4.59 -8.98 8.75
C SER A 126 -3.14 -9.22 8.34
N LEU A 127 -2.33 -8.16 8.30
CA LEU A 127 -0.90 -8.28 8.09
C LEU A 127 -0.18 -8.18 9.44
N ASP A 128 0.64 -9.18 9.74
CA ASP A 128 1.51 -9.17 10.91
C ASP A 128 2.84 -8.45 10.57
N PRO A 129 3.08 -7.24 11.08
CA PRO A 129 4.31 -6.50 10.81
C PRO A 129 5.56 -7.20 11.36
N LEU A 130 5.41 -8.12 12.31
CA LEU A 130 6.50 -8.90 12.92
C LEU A 130 6.60 -10.32 12.35
N ALA A 131 5.87 -10.64 11.28
CA ALA A 131 5.88 -11.96 10.65
C ALA A 131 7.31 -12.48 10.40
N HIS A 132 7.52 -13.78 10.63
CA HIS A 132 8.75 -14.44 10.21
C HIS A 132 8.85 -14.44 8.68
N LEU A 133 9.99 -13.96 8.15
CA LEU A 133 10.23 -13.83 6.72
C LEU A 133 11.24 -14.89 6.24
N SER A 134 11.00 -15.41 5.05
CA SER A 134 11.91 -16.33 4.35
C SER A 134 12.78 -15.59 3.35
N PRO A 135 13.99 -16.07 3.02
CA PRO A 135 14.83 -15.48 1.99
C PRO A 135 14.07 -15.28 0.67
N SER A 136 14.24 -14.11 0.06
CA SER A 136 13.65 -13.74 -1.22
C SER A 136 14.67 -13.15 -2.18
N ALA A 137 14.29 -13.01 -3.46
CA ALA A 137 15.19 -12.53 -4.49
C ALA A 137 15.66 -11.09 -4.20
N ALA A 138 16.97 -10.88 -4.25
CA ALA A 138 17.59 -9.56 -4.27
C ALA A 138 17.39 -8.90 -5.65
N PRO A 139 17.56 -7.57 -5.76
CA PRO A 139 17.65 -6.89 -7.04
C PRO A 139 18.76 -7.48 -7.91
N GLU A 140 18.61 -7.39 -9.23
CA GLU A 140 19.57 -7.86 -10.21
C GLU A 140 20.93 -7.16 -10.00
N GLN A 141 22.04 -7.92 -10.02
CA GLN A 141 23.39 -7.42 -9.75
C GLN A 141 23.77 -6.21 -10.62
N GLN A 142 23.35 -6.20 -11.86
CA GLN A 142 23.66 -5.15 -12.84
C GLN A 142 23.09 -3.76 -12.51
N ILE A 143 22.07 -3.69 -11.64
CA ILE A 143 21.50 -2.42 -11.20
C ILE A 143 21.93 -2.01 -9.80
N LEU A 144 22.66 -2.88 -9.08
CA LEU A 144 23.13 -2.58 -7.74
C LEU A 144 24.32 -1.63 -7.74
N ILE A 145 24.36 -0.75 -6.76
CA ILE A 145 25.51 0.08 -6.41
C ILE A 145 26.04 -0.46 -5.09
N GLY A 146 27.09 -1.29 -5.16
CA GLY A 146 27.68 -1.95 -4.00
C GLY A 146 27.24 -3.41 -3.81
N PRO A 147 27.30 -3.96 -2.59
CA PRO A 147 27.05 -5.37 -2.34
C PRO A 147 25.58 -5.76 -2.50
N THR A 148 25.35 -7.03 -2.85
CA THR A 148 24.00 -7.60 -2.93
C THR A 148 23.35 -7.64 -1.54
N PRO A 149 22.16 -7.05 -1.36
CA PRO A 149 21.46 -7.09 -0.08
C PRO A 149 20.92 -8.49 0.22
N GLN A 150 20.71 -8.77 1.50
CA GLN A 150 19.89 -9.88 1.95
C GLN A 150 18.45 -9.41 2.01
N CYS A 151 17.60 -10.01 1.18
CA CYS A 151 16.18 -9.73 1.14
C CYS A 151 15.38 -10.92 1.68
N ARG A 152 14.28 -10.62 2.38
CA ARG A 152 13.34 -11.63 2.87
C ARG A 152 11.91 -11.14 2.66
N SER A 153 10.99 -12.07 2.47
CA SER A 153 9.57 -11.73 2.34
C SER A 153 8.64 -12.83 2.82
N ARG A 154 7.38 -12.46 3.04
CA ARG A 154 6.26 -13.36 3.25
C ARG A 154 5.02 -12.74 2.66
N ASN A 155 4.35 -13.43 1.72
CA ASN A 155 3.01 -13.07 1.30
C ASN A 155 2.01 -13.45 2.40
N ALA A 156 1.10 -12.56 2.71
CA ALA A 156 -0.03 -12.79 3.61
C ALA A 156 -1.33 -12.99 2.82
N PHE A 157 -1.42 -12.34 1.64
CA PHE A 157 -2.55 -12.43 0.74
C PHE A 157 -2.07 -12.51 -0.71
N GLU A 158 -2.72 -13.35 -1.49
CA GLU A 158 -2.50 -13.50 -2.94
C GLU A 158 -3.85 -13.66 -3.64
N ASP A 159 -4.07 -12.87 -4.69
CA ASP A 159 -5.19 -13.04 -5.60
C ASP A 159 -4.66 -13.42 -6.99
N ALA A 160 -4.71 -14.70 -7.31
CA ALA A 160 -4.22 -15.24 -8.58
C ALA A 160 -4.98 -14.70 -9.81
N THR A 161 -6.20 -14.19 -9.63
CA THR A 161 -7.01 -13.64 -10.73
C THR A 161 -6.54 -12.27 -11.17
N THR A 162 -5.89 -11.54 -10.27
CA THR A 162 -5.42 -10.18 -10.50
C THR A 162 -3.90 -10.03 -10.41
N ASP A 163 -3.18 -11.07 -10.00
CA ASP A 163 -1.75 -11.04 -9.64
C ASP A 163 -1.43 -10.10 -8.47
N LEU A 164 -2.43 -9.70 -7.69
CA LEU A 164 -2.21 -8.89 -6.49
C LEU A 164 -1.56 -9.74 -5.41
N ARG A 165 -0.44 -9.28 -4.88
CA ARG A 165 0.26 -9.89 -3.75
C ARG A 165 0.48 -8.85 -2.67
N VAL A 166 0.16 -9.22 -1.43
CA VAL A 166 0.31 -8.35 -0.26
C VAL A 166 1.08 -9.09 0.82
N GLY A 167 2.02 -8.42 1.45
CA GLY A 167 2.83 -9.07 2.47
C GLY A 167 3.80 -8.14 3.18
N VAL A 168 4.78 -8.74 3.82
CA VAL A 168 5.87 -8.05 4.50
C VAL A 168 7.20 -8.43 3.84
N TRP A 169 8.06 -7.45 3.67
CA TRP A 169 9.39 -7.59 3.09
C TRP A 169 10.41 -6.80 3.89
N ASP A 170 11.63 -7.31 3.95
CA ASP A 170 12.76 -6.58 4.51
C ASP A 170 14.04 -6.74 3.69
N SER A 171 15.01 -5.85 3.95
CA SER A 171 16.37 -5.98 3.41
C SER A 171 17.42 -5.32 4.30
N THR A 172 18.66 -5.83 4.18
CA THR A 172 19.85 -5.09 4.58
C THR A 172 20.02 -3.83 3.71
N PRO A 173 20.80 -2.83 4.15
CA PRO A 173 21.05 -1.60 3.38
C PRO A 173 21.51 -1.90 1.96
N TYR A 174 20.99 -1.16 0.97
CA TYR A 174 21.48 -1.22 -0.40
C TYR A 174 21.13 0.04 -1.19
N GLU A 175 21.81 0.19 -2.32
CA GLU A 175 21.53 1.22 -3.31
C GLU A 175 21.42 0.58 -4.70
N ARG A 176 20.50 1.06 -5.52
CA ARG A 176 20.36 0.66 -6.92
C ARG A 176 20.08 1.84 -7.83
N HIS A 177 20.57 1.74 -9.06
CA HIS A 177 20.25 2.67 -10.13
C HIS A 177 18.75 2.75 -10.42
N GLY A 178 18.33 3.89 -10.95
CA GLY A 178 16.97 4.10 -11.42
C GLY A 178 16.64 3.17 -12.58
N ARG A 179 15.43 2.63 -12.54
CA ARG A 179 14.84 1.84 -13.62
C ARG A 179 13.33 2.00 -13.59
N PRO A 180 12.61 1.71 -14.69
CA PRO A 180 11.15 1.62 -14.67
C PRO A 180 10.70 0.63 -13.58
N HIS A 181 9.81 1.04 -12.70
CA HIS A 181 9.24 0.15 -11.68
C HIS A 181 8.42 -0.95 -12.36
N LYS A 182 8.67 -2.21 -11.99
CA LYS A 182 8.09 -3.36 -12.71
C LYS A 182 6.59 -3.52 -12.46
N LEU A 183 6.12 -3.11 -11.27
CA LEU A 183 4.75 -3.29 -10.77
C LEU A 183 4.24 -1.98 -10.18
N ASN A 184 2.93 -1.85 -10.02
CA ASN A 184 2.38 -0.88 -9.09
C ASN A 184 2.69 -1.36 -7.67
N GLU A 185 3.15 -0.49 -6.80
CA GLU A 185 3.51 -0.87 -5.43
C GLU A 185 3.09 0.18 -4.41
N LEU A 186 2.21 -0.20 -3.48
CA LEU A 186 2.04 0.51 -2.20
C LEU A 186 3.08 -0.03 -1.21
N MET A 187 3.79 0.86 -0.56
CA MET A 187 4.70 0.55 0.53
C MET A 187 4.33 1.34 1.79
N TYR A 188 4.28 0.65 2.93
CA TYR A 188 4.24 1.26 4.25
C TYR A 188 5.49 0.84 5.01
N LEU A 189 6.32 1.79 5.45
CA LEU A 189 7.55 1.49 6.16
C LEU A 189 7.27 1.18 7.63
N ILE A 190 7.56 -0.04 8.03
CA ILE A 190 7.50 -0.51 9.42
C ILE A 190 8.75 -0.09 10.18
N GLU A 191 9.91 -0.15 9.50
CA GLU A 191 11.22 0.17 10.08
C GLU A 191 12.16 0.72 9.01
N GLY A 192 13.02 1.66 9.42
CA GLY A 192 14.07 2.22 8.58
C GLY A 192 13.63 3.43 7.78
N SER A 193 14.40 3.72 6.73
CA SER A 193 14.16 4.85 5.83
C SER A 193 14.72 4.53 4.45
N VAL A 194 14.04 5.00 3.41
CA VAL A 194 14.48 4.87 2.03
C VAL A 194 14.32 6.18 1.29
N THR A 195 15.30 6.52 0.46
CA THR A 195 15.18 7.60 -0.52
C THR A 195 14.90 7.01 -1.88
N LEU A 196 13.79 7.43 -2.48
CA LEU A 196 13.37 7.12 -3.84
C LEU A 196 13.70 8.34 -4.71
N GLN A 197 14.40 8.15 -5.83
CA GLN A 197 14.86 9.26 -6.66
C GLN A 197 14.46 9.05 -8.11
N THR A 198 14.00 10.13 -8.76
CA THR A 198 13.71 10.17 -10.21
C THR A 198 14.97 10.57 -11.00
N PRO A 199 15.01 10.33 -12.32
CA PRO A 199 16.13 10.75 -13.17
C PRO A 199 16.37 12.26 -13.17
N GLU A 200 15.33 13.06 -12.99
CA GLU A 200 15.40 14.51 -12.95
C GLU A 200 15.99 15.07 -11.64
N GLY A 201 16.35 14.16 -10.70
CA GLY A 201 16.97 14.50 -9.43
C GLY A 201 15.97 14.80 -8.31
N SER A 202 14.66 14.75 -8.57
CA SER A 202 13.66 14.84 -7.52
C SER A 202 13.75 13.61 -6.62
N SER A 203 13.61 13.79 -5.32
CA SER A 203 13.69 12.68 -4.36
C SER A 203 12.60 12.76 -3.31
N VAL A 204 12.14 11.57 -2.90
CA VAL A 204 11.19 11.40 -1.81
C VAL A 204 11.85 10.50 -0.76
N THR A 205 12.04 11.03 0.44
CA THR A 205 12.44 10.21 1.58
C THR A 205 11.20 9.69 2.28
N VAL A 206 11.12 8.38 2.41
CA VAL A 206 10.05 7.63 3.08
C VAL A 206 10.63 7.09 4.38
N ASN A 207 10.03 7.44 5.50
CA ASN A 207 10.47 7.06 6.84
C ASN A 207 9.52 6.04 7.47
N THR A 208 9.93 5.46 8.58
CA THR A 208 9.04 4.61 9.41
C THR A 208 7.71 5.29 9.65
N GLY A 209 6.62 4.59 9.38
CA GLY A 209 5.24 5.07 9.50
C GLY A 209 4.70 5.84 8.28
N ASP A 210 5.51 6.08 7.26
CA ASP A 210 5.07 6.72 6.00
C ASP A 210 4.49 5.69 5.02
N SER A 211 3.53 6.11 4.20
CA SER A 211 3.05 5.35 3.03
C SER A 211 3.40 6.04 1.72
N VAL A 212 3.93 5.28 0.78
CA VAL A 212 4.26 5.73 -0.58
C VAL A 212 3.71 4.77 -1.61
N PHE A 213 3.26 5.30 -2.74
CA PHE A 213 2.88 4.51 -3.91
C PHE A 213 3.85 4.79 -5.06
N VAL A 214 4.33 3.74 -5.70
CA VAL A 214 5.16 3.81 -6.91
C VAL A 214 4.40 3.16 -8.04
N ALA A 215 4.06 3.96 -9.04
CA ALA A 215 3.33 3.48 -10.20
C ALA A 215 4.23 2.61 -11.09
N ARG A 216 3.66 1.59 -11.73
CA ARG A 216 4.34 0.79 -12.76
C ARG A 216 4.86 1.70 -13.85
N GLY A 217 6.14 1.55 -14.21
CA GLY A 217 6.83 2.38 -15.20
C GLY A 217 7.50 3.63 -14.64
N ALA A 218 7.21 4.04 -13.40
CA ALA A 218 7.90 5.15 -12.77
C ALA A 218 9.41 4.88 -12.70
N GLN A 219 10.20 5.82 -13.19
CA GLN A 219 11.65 5.76 -13.05
C GLN A 219 12.03 5.99 -11.59
N CYS A 220 12.62 4.97 -10.97
CA CYS A 220 12.84 4.99 -9.54
C CYS A 220 14.19 4.36 -9.18
N ALA A 221 15.11 5.16 -8.65
CA ALA A 221 16.29 4.68 -7.91
C ALA A 221 15.91 4.41 -6.45
N TRP A 222 16.68 3.59 -5.77
CA TRP A 222 16.47 3.23 -4.36
C TRP A 222 17.77 3.41 -3.61
N ARG A 223 17.72 4.05 -2.45
CA ARG A 223 18.84 4.15 -1.53
C ARG A 223 18.37 3.99 -0.10
N SER A 224 18.86 2.96 0.58
CA SER A 224 18.69 2.77 2.02
C SER A 224 20.06 2.60 2.68
N THR A 225 20.32 3.39 3.72
CA THR A 225 21.58 3.33 4.49
C THR A 225 21.45 2.50 5.76
N ARG A 226 20.24 2.02 6.05
CA ARG A 226 19.90 1.18 7.19
C ARG A 226 19.02 0.03 6.73
N TYR A 227 18.81 -0.95 7.59
CA TYR A 227 17.80 -1.98 7.41
C TYR A 227 16.42 -1.33 7.14
N VAL A 228 15.65 -1.94 6.25
CA VAL A 228 14.31 -1.50 5.90
C VAL A 228 13.36 -2.69 6.01
N ARG A 229 12.23 -2.47 6.68
CA ARG A 229 11.10 -3.41 6.72
C ARG A 229 9.83 -2.67 6.33
N LYS A 230 9.01 -3.30 5.48
CA LYS A 230 7.78 -2.68 4.97
C LYS A 230 6.66 -3.68 4.78
N VAL A 231 5.42 -3.20 4.90
CA VAL A 231 4.27 -3.82 4.23
C VAL A 231 4.34 -3.43 2.77
N TYR A 232 3.99 -4.35 1.88
CA TYR A 232 3.84 -4.07 0.45
C TYR A 232 2.53 -4.62 -0.09
N ALA A 233 1.99 -3.93 -1.10
CA ALA A 233 0.98 -4.45 -2.01
C ALA A 233 1.45 -4.21 -3.43
N VAL A 234 1.61 -5.27 -4.23
CA VAL A 234 2.14 -5.21 -5.60
C VAL A 234 1.22 -5.87 -6.61
N LYS A 235 1.15 -5.26 -7.79
CA LYS A 235 0.38 -5.74 -8.94
C LYS A 235 1.07 -5.35 -10.25
#